data_f5167bf1821336b1b3e617da52af8c25
#
_entry.id   f5167bf1821336b1b3e617da52af8c25
#
_cell.length_a   1.000
_cell.length_b   1.000
_cell.length_c   1.000
_cell.angle_alpha   90.00
_cell.angle_beta   90.00
_cell.angle_gamma   90.00
#
_symmetry.space_group_name_H-M   'P 1'
#
loop_
_entity.id
_entity.type
_entity.pdbx_description
1 polymer ?
#
loop_
_entity_poly.entity_id
_entity_poly.type
_entity_poly.pdbx_seq_one_letter_code
_entity_poly.pdbx_strand_id
1 'polypeptide(L)'
;MKRKIFILMHTHWDREWYFTKDETKVFLLNHMKEVINFLEKNKECIYILDGQSVMIEDFLEFAPNWENRLETLIKNKQLRVGPWYTQTDLLIVHGESIIRNLYYGIKDTEK
;
A
#
# COMPACT_ATOMS: atom_id res chain seq x y z
N MET A 1 -35.99 8.80 1.80
CA MET A 1 -34.97 7.78 1.54
C MET A 1 -33.72 8.11 2.35
N LYS A 2 -33.24 7.22 3.23
CA LYS A 2 -31.95 7.43 3.93
C LYS A 2 -30.81 7.01 2.99
N ARG A 3 -29.88 7.89 2.68
CA ARG A 3 -28.66 7.59 1.89
C ARG A 3 -27.56 7.13 2.83
N LYS A 4 -26.79 6.08 2.45
CA LYS A 4 -25.56 5.68 3.13
C LYS A 4 -24.37 6.22 2.33
N ILE A 5 -23.41 6.81 3.01
CA ILE A 5 -22.15 7.30 2.43
C ILE A 5 -21.04 6.44 3.03
N PHE A 6 -20.17 5.89 2.19
CA PHE A 6 -18.96 5.17 2.60
C PHE A 6 -17.76 6.03 2.23
N ILE A 7 -16.88 6.26 3.20
CA ILE A 7 -15.63 7.00 3.01
C ILE A 7 -14.49 5.97 3.04
N LEU A 8 -13.73 5.90 1.95
CA LEU A 8 -12.55 5.06 1.83
C LEU A 8 -11.31 5.95 1.81
N MET A 9 -10.46 5.79 2.81
CA MET A 9 -9.15 6.43 2.82
C MET A 9 -8.16 5.55 2.04
N HIS A 10 -7.49 6.15 1.07
CA HIS A 10 -6.54 5.39 0.26
C HIS A 10 -5.40 6.28 -0.24
N THR A 11 -4.35 5.67 -0.72
CA THR A 11 -3.24 6.30 -1.43
C THR A 11 -2.98 5.55 -2.72
N HIS A 12 -2.99 6.27 -3.84
CA HIS A 12 -2.38 5.84 -5.09
C HIS A 12 -0.93 6.33 -5.08
N TRP A 13 0.03 5.42 -5.27
CA TRP A 13 1.44 5.73 -5.15
C TRP A 13 2.18 5.51 -6.46
N ASP A 14 2.57 6.62 -7.12
CA ASP A 14 3.46 6.57 -8.26
C ASP A 14 4.90 6.49 -7.77
N ARG A 15 5.53 5.35 -7.98
CA ARG A 15 6.89 5.05 -7.53
C ARG A 15 7.94 5.90 -8.23
N GLU A 16 7.68 6.22 -9.51
CA GLU A 16 8.43 7.15 -10.36
C GLU A 16 7.42 7.93 -11.21
N TRP A 17 7.44 9.25 -11.10
CA TRP A 17 6.62 10.15 -11.91
C TRP A 17 7.33 11.49 -12.06
N TYR A 18 7.08 12.47 -11.18
CA TYR A 18 7.80 13.76 -11.14
C TYR A 18 9.14 13.67 -10.42
N PHE A 19 9.31 12.68 -9.57
CA PHE A 19 10.49 12.46 -8.76
C PHE A 19 11.11 11.11 -9.10
N THR A 20 12.40 10.95 -8.81
CA THR A 20 13.09 9.67 -8.91
C THR A 20 12.54 8.69 -7.85
N LYS A 21 12.79 7.40 -8.05
CA LYS A 21 12.41 6.34 -7.11
C LYS A 21 12.94 6.61 -5.69
N ASP A 22 14.17 7.11 -5.58
CA ASP A 22 14.78 7.36 -4.27
C ASP A 22 14.16 8.56 -3.55
N GLU A 23 13.82 9.62 -4.29
CA GLU A 23 13.10 10.77 -3.74
C GLU A 23 11.69 10.38 -3.27
N THR A 24 10.96 9.58 -4.08
CA THR A 24 9.62 9.12 -3.71
C THR A 24 9.64 8.21 -2.48
N LYS A 25 10.68 7.41 -2.25
CA LYS A 25 10.85 6.61 -1.04
C LYS A 25 10.93 7.47 0.23
N VAL A 26 11.56 8.63 0.16
CA VAL A 26 11.60 9.57 1.30
C VAL A 26 10.20 10.08 1.65
N PHE A 27 9.40 10.43 0.64
CA PHE A 27 8.01 10.84 0.87
C PHE A 27 7.17 9.68 1.39
N LEU A 28 7.35 8.48 0.84
CA LEU A 28 6.65 7.28 1.27
C LEU A 28 6.93 6.96 2.75
N LEU A 29 8.19 7.09 3.17
CA LEU A 29 8.59 6.84 4.56
C LEU A 29 7.81 7.71 5.54
N ASN A 30 7.68 9.00 5.25
CA ASN A 30 6.93 9.94 6.10
C ASN A 30 5.44 9.64 6.07
N HIS A 31 4.88 9.45 4.87
CA HIS A 31 3.47 9.13 4.68
C HIS A 31 3.06 7.85 5.43
N MET A 32 3.82 6.76 5.28
CA MET A 32 3.53 5.49 5.94
C MET A 32 3.59 5.60 7.47
N LYS A 33 4.55 6.35 8.01
CA LYS A 33 4.60 6.61 9.46
C LYS A 33 3.37 7.36 9.96
N GLU A 34 2.89 8.34 9.22
CA GLU A 34 1.67 9.07 9.55
C GLU A 34 0.44 8.17 9.50
N VAL A 35 0.30 7.35 8.44
CA VAL A 35 -0.81 6.39 8.28
C VAL A 35 -0.82 5.38 9.43
N ILE A 36 0.32 4.76 9.74
CA ILE A 36 0.44 3.79 10.84
C ILE A 36 0.04 4.44 12.18
N ASN A 37 0.63 5.59 12.49
CA ASN A 37 0.32 6.32 13.73
C ASN A 37 -1.16 6.73 13.84
N PHE A 38 -1.77 7.08 12.71
CA PHE A 38 -3.19 7.42 12.64
C PHE A 38 -4.07 6.19 12.90
N LEU A 39 -3.80 5.07 12.23
CA LEU A 39 -4.60 3.85 12.36
C LEU A 39 -4.50 3.24 13.77
N GLU A 40 -3.34 3.33 14.41
CA GLU A 40 -3.18 2.85 15.79
C GLU A 40 -4.05 3.63 16.79
N LYS A 41 -4.30 4.91 16.53
CA LYS A 41 -5.16 5.77 17.36
C LYS A 41 -6.64 5.65 17.00
N ASN A 42 -6.99 5.25 15.79
CA ASN A 42 -8.35 5.21 15.24
C ASN A 42 -8.69 3.79 14.78
N LYS A 43 -9.06 2.94 15.72
CA LYS A 43 -9.25 1.49 15.49
C LYS A 43 -10.38 1.14 14.52
N GLU A 44 -11.35 2.05 14.35
CA GLU A 44 -12.48 1.91 13.43
C GLU A 44 -12.13 2.29 11.97
N CYS A 45 -10.99 2.93 11.76
CA CYS A 45 -10.58 3.39 10.45
C CYS A 45 -9.89 2.29 9.66
N ILE A 46 -10.12 2.30 8.33
CA ILE A 46 -9.49 1.41 7.36
C ILE A 46 -8.78 2.28 6.33
N TYR A 47 -7.55 1.89 5.97
CA TYR A 47 -6.75 2.53 4.94
C TYR A 47 -6.34 1.53 3.87
N ILE A 48 -6.35 1.94 2.61
CA ILE A 48 -6.06 1.10 1.45
C ILE A 48 -4.83 1.65 0.73
N LEU A 49 -3.81 0.81 0.51
CA LEU A 49 -2.63 1.15 -0.28
C LEU A 49 -2.86 0.98 -1.79
N ASP A 50 -4.10 1.23 -2.22
CA ASP A 50 -4.57 1.12 -3.60
C ASP A 50 -4.16 -0.20 -4.30
N GLY A 51 -4.06 -1.26 -3.50
CA GLY A 51 -3.70 -2.60 -3.95
C GLY A 51 -2.21 -2.84 -4.18
N GLN A 52 -1.32 -1.91 -3.86
CA GLN A 52 0.13 -2.02 -4.15
C GLN A 52 0.91 -2.60 -2.98
N SER A 53 1.52 -3.80 -3.14
CA SER A 53 2.36 -4.41 -2.10
C SER A 53 3.77 -3.82 -2.04
N VAL A 54 4.29 -3.33 -3.15
CA VAL A 54 5.64 -2.74 -3.23
C VAL A 54 5.88 -1.58 -2.27
N MET A 55 4.82 -0.86 -1.88
CA MET A 55 4.91 0.21 -0.88
C MET A 55 5.41 -0.31 0.47
N ILE A 56 5.09 -1.56 0.81
CA ILE A 56 5.55 -2.21 2.04
C ILE A 56 7.05 -2.50 1.97
N GLU A 57 7.52 -3.06 0.85
CA GLU A 57 8.94 -3.31 0.63
C GLU A 57 9.77 -2.01 0.70
N ASP A 58 9.35 -0.99 -0.07
CA ASP A 58 10.02 0.30 -0.10
C ASP A 58 10.03 1.00 1.26
N PHE A 59 8.97 0.83 2.06
CA PHE A 59 8.91 1.38 3.42
C PHE A 59 9.83 0.64 4.38
N LEU A 60 9.78 -0.70 4.40
CA LEU A 60 10.56 -1.52 5.33
C LEU A 60 12.06 -1.53 5.02
N GLU A 61 12.46 -1.24 3.76
CA GLU A 61 13.87 -1.04 3.41
C GLU A 61 14.54 0.03 4.28
N PHE A 62 13.81 1.11 4.63
CA PHE A 62 14.34 2.22 5.44
C PHE A 62 13.82 2.25 6.88
N ALA A 63 12.79 1.50 7.19
CA ALA A 63 12.16 1.48 8.50
C ALA A 63 11.83 0.06 8.99
N PRO A 64 12.81 -0.87 9.04
CA PRO A 64 12.55 -2.26 9.40
C PRO A 64 11.99 -2.42 10.82
N ASN A 65 12.28 -1.49 11.70
CA ASN A 65 11.75 -1.49 13.08
C ASN A 65 10.23 -1.20 13.16
N TRP A 66 9.56 -0.89 12.04
CA TRP A 66 8.12 -0.69 11.97
C TRP A 66 7.35 -1.93 11.53
N GLU A 67 8.02 -3.01 11.16
CA GLU A 67 7.43 -4.23 10.61
C GLU A 67 6.32 -4.80 11.50
N ASN A 68 6.58 -5.02 12.78
CA ASN A 68 5.58 -5.57 13.72
C ASN A 68 4.31 -4.70 13.85
N ARG A 69 4.46 -3.39 13.79
CA ARG A 69 3.33 -2.44 13.86
C ARG A 69 2.49 -2.54 12.58
N LEU A 70 3.16 -2.58 11.44
CA LEU A 70 2.55 -2.70 10.12
C LEU A 70 1.80 -4.03 9.99
N GLU A 71 2.44 -5.16 10.34
CA GLU A 71 1.79 -6.47 10.37
C GLU A 71 0.53 -6.49 11.25
N THR A 72 0.60 -5.87 12.43
CA THR A 72 -0.56 -5.79 13.33
C THR A 72 -1.75 -5.10 12.67
N LEU A 73 -1.51 -4.00 11.94
CA LEU A 73 -2.57 -3.28 11.23
C LEU A 73 -3.13 -4.08 10.05
N ILE A 74 -2.29 -4.84 9.34
CA ILE A 74 -2.72 -5.73 8.26
C ILE A 74 -3.55 -6.89 8.82
N LYS A 75 -3.08 -7.57 9.86
CA LYS A 75 -3.80 -8.67 10.55
C LYS A 75 -5.15 -8.22 11.11
N ASN A 76 -5.21 -7.01 11.65
CA ASN A 76 -6.45 -6.40 12.15
C ASN A 76 -7.35 -5.85 11.03
N LYS A 77 -6.92 -5.96 9.78
CA LYS A 77 -7.66 -5.47 8.60
C LYS A 77 -7.88 -3.96 8.56
N GLN A 78 -7.10 -3.20 9.32
CA GLN A 78 -7.10 -1.74 9.27
C GLN A 78 -6.27 -1.20 8.09
N LEU A 79 -5.18 -1.87 7.74
CA LEU A 79 -4.40 -1.58 6.54
C LEU A 79 -4.65 -2.66 5.48
N ARG A 80 -5.07 -2.27 4.28
CA ARG A 80 -5.33 -3.17 3.16
C ARG A 80 -4.24 -3.03 2.10
N VAL A 81 -3.65 -4.16 1.73
CA VAL A 81 -2.53 -4.27 0.79
C VAL A 81 -2.86 -5.29 -0.30
N GLY A 82 -2.27 -5.16 -1.48
CA GLY A 82 -2.46 -6.10 -2.58
C GLY A 82 -3.85 -6.04 -3.24
N PRO A 83 -4.09 -6.87 -4.26
CA PRO A 83 -3.28 -8.01 -4.70
C PRO A 83 -2.15 -7.69 -5.71
N TRP A 84 -2.00 -6.44 -6.14
CA TRP A 84 -0.97 -6.03 -7.08
C TRP A 84 0.39 -5.87 -6.39
N TYR A 85 1.48 -6.14 -7.12
CA TYR A 85 2.81 -5.67 -6.71
C TYR A 85 2.93 -4.16 -6.92
N THR A 86 2.67 -3.71 -8.17
CA THR A 86 2.45 -2.29 -8.52
C THR A 86 1.14 -2.18 -9.29
N GLN A 87 0.44 -1.07 -9.17
CA GLN A 87 -0.73 -0.83 -9.99
C GLN A 87 -0.30 -0.55 -11.44
N THR A 88 -0.91 -1.23 -12.40
CA THR A 88 -0.56 -1.13 -13.82
C THR A 88 -1.67 -0.47 -14.63
N ASP A 89 -1.29 0.24 -15.69
CA ASP A 89 -2.23 0.58 -16.75
C ASP A 89 -2.45 -0.66 -17.63
N LEU A 90 -3.61 -1.29 -17.47
CA LEU A 90 -3.97 -2.54 -18.15
C LEU A 90 -4.04 -2.44 -19.67
N LEU A 91 -4.14 -1.22 -20.21
CA LEU A 91 -4.29 -0.98 -21.64
C LEU A 91 -2.95 -0.96 -22.40
N ILE A 92 -1.84 -0.74 -21.69
CA ILE A 92 -0.51 -0.56 -22.32
C ILE A 92 0.51 -1.62 -21.93
N VAL A 93 0.29 -2.40 -20.87
CA VAL A 93 1.21 -3.47 -20.47
C VAL A 93 0.87 -4.80 -21.12
N HIS A 94 1.88 -5.63 -21.33
CA HIS A 94 1.69 -6.98 -21.88
C HIS A 94 0.99 -7.90 -20.84
N GLY A 95 0.16 -8.84 -21.29
CA GLY A 95 -0.59 -9.75 -20.41
C GLY A 95 0.29 -10.56 -19.44
N GLU A 96 1.47 -11.00 -19.86
CA GLU A 96 2.47 -11.67 -18.99
C GLU A 96 2.92 -10.75 -17.85
N SER A 97 3.08 -9.46 -18.10
CA SER A 97 3.42 -8.49 -17.06
C SER A 97 2.32 -8.36 -16.01
N ILE A 98 1.05 -8.41 -16.43
CA ILE A 98 -0.11 -8.41 -15.52
C ILE A 98 -0.10 -9.65 -14.62
N ILE A 99 0.09 -10.83 -15.22
CA ILE A 99 0.12 -12.11 -14.49
C ILE A 99 1.25 -12.11 -13.45
N ARG A 100 2.45 -11.70 -13.83
CA ARG A 100 3.59 -11.64 -12.92
C ARG A 100 3.42 -10.60 -11.82
N ASN A 101 2.86 -9.45 -12.14
CA ASN A 101 2.58 -8.40 -11.18
C ASN A 101 1.62 -8.90 -10.09
N LEU A 102 0.51 -9.55 -10.48
CA LEU A 102 -0.42 -10.18 -9.55
C LEU A 102 0.25 -11.31 -8.75
N TYR A 103 1.05 -12.16 -9.41
CA TYR A 103 1.76 -13.24 -8.74
C TYR A 103 2.66 -12.73 -7.61
N TYR A 104 3.47 -11.70 -7.88
CA TYR A 104 4.35 -11.12 -6.87
C TYR A 104 3.56 -10.40 -5.77
N GLY A 105 2.54 -9.62 -6.13
CA GLY A 105 1.72 -8.92 -5.15
C GLY A 105 0.99 -9.85 -4.19
N ILE A 106 0.42 -10.95 -4.69
CA ILE A 106 -0.21 -11.98 -3.85
C ILE A 106 0.84 -12.65 -2.95
N LYS A 107 1.98 -13.07 -3.51
CA LYS A 107 3.05 -13.71 -2.74
C LYS A 107 3.57 -12.82 -1.59
N ASP A 108 3.65 -11.52 -1.80
CA ASP A 108 4.11 -10.57 -0.77
C ASP A 108 3.07 -10.36 0.32
N THR A 109 1.78 -10.46 -0.01
CA THR A 109 0.69 -10.30 0.95
C THR A 109 0.34 -11.57 1.72
N GLU A 110 0.88 -12.73 1.34
CA GLU A 110 0.75 -14.01 2.04
C GLU A 110 1.83 -14.23 3.12
N LYS A 111 2.86 -13.41 3.16
CA LYS A 111 3.91 -13.44 4.20
C LYS A 111 3.42 -12.79 5.49
#